data_b85469978dc5619ef5193f528620fcaa
#
_entry.id   b85469978dc5619ef5193f528620fcaa
#
_cell.length_a   1.000
_cell.length_b   1.000
_cell.length_c   1.000
_cell.angle_alpha   90.00
_cell.angle_beta   90.00
_cell.angle_gamma   90.00
#
_symmetry.space_group_name_H-M   'P 1'
#
loop_
_entity.id
_entity.type
_entity.pdbx_description
1 polymer ?
#
loop_
_entity_poly.entity_id
_entity_poly.type
_entity_poly.pdbx_seq_one_letter_code
_entity_poly.pdbx_strand_id
1 'polypeptide(L)' 'MNASLYFRLTDRIDGAASREELAAIEAEIDRTQPHIIERRALERRLNRRERALTEPSA' A
#
# COMPACT_ATOMS: atom_id res chain seq x y z
N MET A 1 -7.06 -12.91 -3.46
CA MET A 1 -7.09 -12.18 -2.16
C MET A 1 -8.53 -11.93 -1.77
N ASN A 2 -8.92 -12.14 -0.52
CA ASN A 2 -10.29 -11.84 -0.12
C ASN A 2 -10.48 -10.35 0.13
N ALA A 3 -11.74 -9.91 0.09
CA ALA A 3 -12.07 -8.48 0.19
C ALA A 3 -11.65 -7.88 1.53
N SER A 4 -11.81 -8.62 2.62
CA SER A 4 -11.43 -8.13 3.95
C SER A 4 -9.94 -7.83 4.04
N LEU A 5 -9.11 -8.71 3.49
CA LEU A 5 -7.67 -8.51 3.47
C LEU A 5 -7.31 -7.32 2.59
N TYR A 6 -7.96 -7.20 1.43
CA TYR A 6 -7.72 -6.09 0.52
C TYR A 6 -8.01 -4.74 1.20
N PHE A 7 -9.18 -4.61 1.83
CA PHE A 7 -9.53 -3.37 2.52
C PHE A 7 -8.60 -3.08 3.69
N ARG A 8 -8.20 -4.10 4.42
CA ARG A 8 -7.23 -3.92 5.51
C ARG A 8 -5.91 -3.38 5.01
N LEU A 9 -5.42 -3.91 3.89
CA LEU A 9 -4.17 -3.45 3.29
C LEU A 9 -4.29 -2.01 2.79
N THR A 10 -5.41 -1.66 2.13
CA THR A 10 -5.61 -0.29 1.67
C THR A 10 -5.66 0.69 2.84
N ASP A 11 -6.33 0.32 3.92
CA ASP A 11 -6.38 1.17 5.12
C ASP A 11 -4.99 1.36 5.72
N ARG A 12 -4.19 0.31 5.77
CA ARG A 12 -2.82 0.42 6.28
C ARG A 12 -1.97 1.31 5.41
N ILE A 13 -2.11 1.21 4.10
CA ILE A 13 -1.37 2.07 3.17
C ILE A 13 -1.75 3.53 3.39
N ASP A 14 -3.04 3.82 3.45
CA ASP A 14 -3.52 5.19 3.61
C ASP A 14 -3.11 5.80 4.96
N GLY A 15 -2.95 4.96 5.97
CA GLY A 15 -2.54 5.40 7.30
C GLY A 15 -1.05 5.31 7.57
N ALA A 16 -0.24 4.86 6.61
CA ALA A 16 1.19 4.72 6.82
C ALA A 16 1.84 6.08 7.08
N ALA A 17 2.67 6.15 8.11
CA ALA A 17 3.33 7.38 8.53
C ALA A 17 4.76 7.50 8.01
N SER A 18 5.32 6.45 7.44
CA SER A 18 6.70 6.45 6.96
C SER A 18 6.85 5.56 5.73
N ARG A 19 7.93 5.77 5.00
CA ARG A 19 8.27 4.93 3.85
C ARG A 19 8.61 3.51 4.28
N GLU A 20 9.14 3.35 5.48
CA GLU A 20 9.46 2.04 6.04
C GLU A 20 8.20 1.22 6.28
N GLU A 21 7.14 1.86 6.77
CA GLU A 21 5.84 1.20 6.90
C GLU A 21 5.31 0.75 5.54
N LEU A 22 5.45 1.60 4.52
CA LEU A 22 5.03 1.25 3.18
C LEU A 22 5.79 0.05 2.64
N ALA A 23 7.10 0.00 2.88
CA ALA A 23 7.91 -1.14 2.46
C ALA A 23 7.48 -2.44 3.15
N ALA A 24 7.13 -2.37 4.42
CA ALA A 24 6.63 -3.53 5.16
C ALA A 24 5.28 -4.00 4.60
N ILE A 25 4.41 -3.06 4.27
CA ILE A 25 3.11 -3.40 3.67
C ILE A 25 3.30 -4.03 2.30
N GLU A 26 4.20 -3.49 1.50
CA GLU A 26 4.52 -4.05 0.19
C GLU A 26 5.01 -5.49 0.29
N ALA A 27 5.86 -5.79 1.27
CA ALA A 27 6.33 -7.14 1.51
C ALA A 27 5.18 -8.08 1.87
N GLU A 28 4.21 -7.60 2.66
CA GLU A 28 3.03 -8.39 2.96
C GLU A 28 2.18 -8.66 1.73
N ILE A 29 2.02 -7.65 0.88
CA ILE A 29 1.28 -7.80 -0.38
C ILE A 29 1.92 -8.88 -1.24
N ASP A 30 3.24 -8.87 -1.36
CA ASP A 30 3.97 -9.87 -2.13
C ASP A 30 3.74 -11.28 -1.59
N ARG A 31 3.67 -11.42 -0.27
CA ARG A 31 3.43 -12.73 0.35
C ARG A 31 2.01 -13.25 0.12
N THR A 32 1.04 -12.37 -0.08
CA THR A 32 -0.35 -12.79 -0.32
C THR A 32 -0.58 -13.24 -1.76
N GLN A 33 0.36 -12.98 -2.66
CA GLN A 33 0.25 -13.31 -4.08
C GLN A 33 -1.07 -12.85 -4.69
N PRO A 34 -1.36 -11.54 -4.65
CA PRO A 34 -2.63 -11.02 -5.14
C PRO A 34 -2.76 -11.18 -6.65
N HIS A 35 -3.99 -11.19 -7.13
CA HIS A 35 -4.25 -11.13 -8.57
C HIS A 35 -3.66 -9.84 -9.14
N ILE A 36 -3.27 -9.87 -10.43
CA ILE A 36 -2.59 -8.74 -11.05
C ILE A 36 -3.37 -7.43 -10.96
N ILE A 37 -4.70 -7.50 -11.07
CA ILE A 37 -5.55 -6.30 -10.97
C ILE A 37 -5.50 -5.73 -9.56
N GLU A 38 -5.56 -6.58 -8.56
CA GLU A 38 -5.45 -6.19 -7.15
C GLU A 38 -4.07 -5.61 -6.85
N ARG A 39 -3.04 -6.25 -7.36
CA ARG A 39 -1.67 -5.78 -7.19
C ARG A 39 -1.49 -4.38 -7.76
N ARG A 40 -1.99 -4.13 -8.95
CA ARG A 40 -1.90 -2.81 -9.56
C ARG A 40 -2.62 -1.74 -8.76
N ALA A 41 -3.81 -2.06 -8.25
CA ALA A 41 -4.57 -1.14 -7.42
C ALA A 41 -3.82 -0.80 -6.13
N LEU A 42 -3.25 -1.81 -5.48
CA LEU A 42 -2.47 -1.63 -4.26
C LEU A 42 -1.19 -0.82 -4.53
N GLU A 43 -0.50 -1.11 -5.63
CA GLU A 43 0.70 -0.36 -6.00
C GLU A 43 0.42 1.12 -6.25
N ARG A 44 -0.72 1.44 -6.87
CA ARG A 44 -1.12 2.84 -7.05
C ARG A 44 -1.28 3.55 -5.72
N ARG A 45 -1.91 2.89 -4.76
CA ARG A 45 -2.08 3.46 -3.43
C ARG A 45 -0.75 3.63 -2.71
N LEU A 46 0.13 2.64 -2.83
CA LEU A 46 1.48 2.74 -2.27
C LEU A 46 2.23 3.93 -2.84
N ASN A 47 2.22 4.08 -4.15
CA ASN A 47 2.91 5.18 -4.82
C ASN A 47 2.34 6.53 -4.43
N ARG A 48 1.02 6.63 -4.35
CA ARG A 48 0.36 7.87 -3.94
C ARG A 48 0.75 8.24 -2.51
N ARG A 49 0.75 7.28 -1.62
CA ARG A 49 1.11 7.55 -0.22
C ARG A 49 2.60 7.89 -0.09
N GLU A 50 3.45 7.21 -0.82
CA GLU A 50 4.87 7.52 -0.83
C GLU A 50 5.12 8.95 -1.27
N ARG A 51 4.44 9.42 -2.32
CA ARG A 51 4.55 10.80 -2.76
C ARG A 51 4.11 11.77 -1.67
N ALA A 52 3.00 11.48 -1.01
CA ALA A 52 2.49 12.33 0.06
C ALA A 52 3.48 12.45 1.21
N LEU A 53 4.23 11.37 1.49
CA LEU A 53 5.22 11.36 2.55
C LEU A 53 6.53 12.05 2.17
N THR A 54 6.86 12.10 0.87
CA THR A 54 8.12 12.67 0.40
C THR A 54 8.00 14.10 -0.10
N GLU A 55 6.80 14.54 -0.46
CA GLU A 55 6.61 15.91 -0.92
C GLU A 55 6.72 16.88 0.25
N PRO A 56 7.48 17.97 0.09
CA PRO A 56 7.49 19.00 1.12
C PRO A 56 6.11 19.60 1.23
N SER A 57 5.63 19.76 2.44
CA SER A 57 4.34 20.43 2.62
C SER A 57 4.48 21.88 2.19
N ALA A 58 3.60 22.25 1.31
CA ALA A 58 3.56 23.63 0.82
C ALA A 58 3.10 24.57 1.91
#